data_e594ef2c450b0099800eea642638cec5
#
_entry.id   e594ef2c450b0099800eea642638cec5
#
_cell.length_a   1.000
_cell.length_b   1.000
_cell.length_c   1.000
_cell.angle_alpha   90.00
_cell.angle_beta   90.00
_cell.angle_gamma   90.00
#
_symmetry.space_group_name_H-M   'P 1'
#
loop_
_entity.id
_entity.type
_entity.pdbx_description
1 polymer ?
#
loop_
_entity_poly.entity_id
_entity_poly.type
_entity_poly.pdbx_seq_one_letter_code
_entity_poly.pdbx_strand_id
1 'polypeptide(L)'
;MDGVYTFSEEAMSKVSAHRLFKAMITYRHETMLKLRPDVFQSSDLVEGDGGVGSVRKVKFVEGHPMDHFMLRVEELDEPNFYCKYCIFEGDVLKDYLEKIEYIVKYEAVGDECKAHVTVHYHPKPGHSVNEEEVKIAEEKGKEMFLAVEAYLLENPDIYA
;
A
#
# COMPACT_ATOMS: atom_id res chain seq x y z
N MET A 1 -0.39 -13.22 20.94
CA MET A 1 -0.82 -11.94 21.47
C MET A 1 -2.03 -11.46 20.70
N ASP A 2 -3.12 -11.20 21.43
CA ASP A 2 -4.43 -10.96 20.81
C ASP A 2 -4.66 -9.49 20.40
N GLY A 3 -3.67 -8.65 20.61
CA GLY A 3 -3.78 -7.23 20.29
C GLY A 3 -3.37 -6.88 18.88
N VAL A 4 -3.60 -5.62 18.52
CA VAL A 4 -3.16 -5.06 17.25
C VAL A 4 -1.64 -5.06 17.19
N TYR A 5 -1.09 -5.56 16.08
CA TYR A 5 0.34 -5.49 15.81
C TYR A 5 0.61 -4.23 14.99
N THR A 6 1.50 -3.38 15.45
CA THR A 6 1.83 -2.12 14.76
C THR A 6 3.27 -2.16 14.27
N PHE A 7 3.44 -1.80 13.00
CA PHE A 7 4.73 -1.64 12.37
C PHE A 7 4.86 -0.21 11.88
N SER A 8 6.00 0.43 12.13
CA SER A 8 6.28 1.78 11.64
C SER A 8 7.67 1.83 11.03
N GLU A 9 7.80 2.50 9.90
CA GLU A 9 9.07 2.66 9.21
C GLU A 9 9.16 4.02 8.56
N GLU A 10 10.38 4.57 8.50
CA GLU A 10 10.71 5.77 7.75
C GLU A 10 11.80 5.45 6.74
N ALA A 11 11.71 6.04 5.57
CA ALA A 11 12.70 5.86 4.51
C ALA A 11 12.92 7.16 3.75
N MET A 12 14.18 7.48 3.49
CA MET A 12 14.52 8.62 2.63
C MET A 12 14.51 8.19 1.18
N SER A 13 14.04 9.06 0.30
CA SER A 13 14.05 8.84 -1.13
C SER A 13 14.51 10.11 -1.86
N LYS A 14 15.23 9.93 -2.97
CA LYS A 14 15.63 11.03 -3.85
C LYS A 14 14.48 11.48 -4.75
N VAL A 15 13.39 10.72 -4.79
CA VAL A 15 12.17 11.10 -5.53
C VAL A 15 11.39 12.10 -4.69
N SER A 16 10.77 13.10 -5.32
CA SER A 16 9.98 14.10 -4.59
C SER A 16 8.75 13.49 -3.95
N ALA A 17 8.28 14.11 -2.87
CA ALA A 17 7.07 13.67 -2.17
C ALA A 17 5.85 13.66 -3.09
N HIS A 18 5.71 14.65 -3.93
CA HIS A 18 4.63 14.76 -4.92
C HIS A 18 4.58 13.54 -5.86
N ARG A 19 5.72 13.16 -6.40
CA ARG A 19 5.80 12.04 -7.33
C ARG A 19 5.59 10.70 -6.65
N LEU A 20 6.17 10.51 -5.46
CA LEU A 20 5.96 9.29 -4.68
C LEU A 20 4.50 9.12 -4.28
N PHE A 21 3.86 10.20 -3.83
CA PHE A 21 2.44 10.17 -3.48
C PHE A 21 1.59 9.76 -4.68
N LYS A 22 1.86 10.35 -5.85
CA LYS A 22 1.13 9.98 -7.07
C LYS A 22 1.33 8.50 -7.43
N ALA A 23 2.56 8.02 -7.40
CA ALA A 23 2.86 6.64 -7.78
C ALA A 23 2.29 5.63 -6.79
N MET A 24 2.37 5.92 -5.50
CA MET A 24 1.99 4.97 -4.44
C MET A 24 0.53 5.07 -4.03
N ILE A 25 -0.11 6.22 -4.22
CA ILE A 25 -1.49 6.45 -3.76
C ILE A 25 -2.42 6.76 -4.93
N THR A 26 -2.24 7.91 -5.58
CA THR A 26 -3.18 8.39 -6.61
C THR A 26 -3.30 7.43 -7.79
N TYR A 27 -2.18 6.97 -8.30
CA TYR A 27 -2.09 6.08 -9.47
C TYR A 27 -1.50 4.72 -9.11
N ARG A 28 -1.67 4.29 -7.86
CA ARG A 28 -1.15 3.00 -7.40
C ARG A 28 -1.60 1.84 -8.29
N HIS A 29 -2.86 1.85 -8.71
CA HIS A 29 -3.42 0.82 -9.57
C HIS A 29 -2.66 0.70 -10.90
N GLU A 30 -2.23 1.83 -11.48
CA GLU A 30 -1.43 1.82 -12.71
C GLU A 30 0.01 1.39 -12.42
N THR A 31 0.60 1.94 -11.37
CA THR A 31 2.00 1.68 -10.99
C THR A 31 2.22 0.20 -10.70
N MET A 32 1.36 -0.41 -9.89
CA MET A 32 1.49 -1.81 -9.51
C MET A 32 1.34 -2.75 -10.70
N LEU A 33 0.36 -2.50 -11.57
CA LEU A 33 0.14 -3.31 -12.76
C LEU A 33 1.30 -3.21 -13.75
N LYS A 34 1.92 -2.04 -13.84
CA LYS A 34 3.06 -1.82 -14.73
C LYS A 34 4.34 -2.47 -14.21
N LEU A 35 4.61 -2.34 -12.91
CA LEU A 35 5.86 -2.83 -12.33
C LEU A 35 5.82 -4.32 -11.95
N ARG A 36 4.66 -4.82 -11.60
CA ARG A 36 4.49 -6.21 -11.17
C ARG A 36 3.34 -6.90 -11.90
N PRO A 37 3.39 -6.97 -13.25
CA PRO A 37 2.38 -7.71 -14.02
C PRO A 37 2.44 -9.20 -13.77
N ASP A 38 3.53 -9.69 -13.17
CA ASP A 38 3.71 -11.08 -12.75
C ASP A 38 2.94 -11.40 -11.45
N VAL A 39 2.50 -10.38 -10.73
CA VAL A 39 1.79 -10.54 -9.45
C VAL A 39 0.34 -10.06 -9.55
N PHE A 40 0.12 -8.88 -10.13
CA PHE A 40 -1.19 -8.24 -10.18
C PHE A 40 -1.83 -8.37 -11.56
N GLN A 41 -3.07 -8.83 -11.59
CA GLN A 41 -3.84 -8.94 -12.82
C GLN A 41 -4.66 -7.70 -13.10
N SER A 42 -5.32 -7.15 -12.07
CA SER A 42 -6.19 -5.98 -12.22
C SER A 42 -6.38 -5.24 -10.92
N SER A 43 -6.78 -3.98 -11.03
CA SER A 43 -7.20 -3.16 -9.90
C SER A 43 -8.36 -2.30 -10.35
N ASP A 44 -9.58 -2.64 -9.93
CA ASP A 44 -10.80 -2.00 -10.39
C ASP A 44 -11.46 -1.20 -9.29
N LEU A 45 -11.92 0.01 -9.64
CA LEU A 45 -12.70 0.86 -8.74
C LEU A 45 -14.13 0.30 -8.72
N VAL A 46 -14.55 -0.28 -7.60
CA VAL A 46 -15.88 -0.88 -7.46
C VAL A 46 -16.88 0.02 -6.77
N GLU A 47 -16.40 1.00 -6.00
CA GLU A 47 -17.24 2.04 -5.37
C GLU A 47 -16.47 3.35 -5.33
N GLY A 48 -17.20 4.46 -5.48
CA GLY A 48 -16.66 5.81 -5.32
C GLY A 48 -15.96 6.35 -6.57
N ASP A 49 -15.22 7.43 -6.38
CA ASP A 49 -14.56 8.19 -7.44
C ASP A 49 -13.03 8.24 -7.32
N GLY A 50 -12.46 7.48 -6.38
CA GLY A 50 -11.04 7.48 -6.07
C GLY A 50 -10.69 8.24 -4.79
N GLY A 51 -11.62 9.00 -4.23
CA GLY A 51 -11.45 9.73 -2.97
C GLY A 51 -11.84 8.91 -1.75
N VAL A 52 -12.08 9.61 -0.63
CA VAL A 52 -12.48 8.97 0.64
C VAL A 52 -13.75 8.14 0.44
N GLY A 53 -13.76 6.93 0.99
CA GLY A 53 -14.86 6.00 0.87
C GLY A 53 -14.80 5.11 -0.36
N SER A 54 -13.91 5.39 -1.29
CA SER A 54 -13.74 4.58 -2.51
C SER A 54 -13.20 3.20 -2.17
N VAL A 55 -13.66 2.19 -2.91
CA VAL A 55 -13.26 0.79 -2.74
C VAL A 55 -12.69 0.28 -4.06
N ARG A 56 -11.51 -0.35 -3.99
CA ARG A 56 -10.89 -1.04 -5.11
C ARG A 56 -10.79 -2.52 -4.84
N LYS A 57 -11.01 -3.31 -5.89
CA LYS A 57 -10.76 -4.75 -5.87
C LYS A 57 -9.50 -5.01 -6.66
N VAL A 58 -8.49 -5.57 -5.99
CA VAL A 58 -7.21 -5.91 -6.60
C VAL A 58 -7.15 -7.42 -6.76
N LYS A 59 -6.94 -7.89 -7.98
CA LYS A 59 -6.81 -9.31 -8.29
C LYS A 59 -5.38 -9.67 -8.57
N PHE A 60 -4.98 -10.82 -8.03
CA PHE A 60 -3.69 -11.42 -8.36
C PHE A 60 -3.81 -12.23 -9.65
N VAL A 61 -2.67 -12.48 -10.31
CA VAL A 61 -2.64 -13.26 -11.53
C VAL A 61 -3.05 -14.70 -11.28
N GLU A 62 -3.53 -15.38 -12.33
CA GLU A 62 -3.84 -16.80 -12.27
C GLU A 62 -2.60 -17.60 -11.87
N GLY A 63 -2.77 -18.59 -10.99
CA GLY A 63 -1.66 -19.35 -10.44
C GLY A 63 -1.01 -18.76 -9.19
N HIS A 64 -1.36 -17.53 -8.83
CA HIS A 64 -0.89 -16.92 -7.57
C HIS A 64 -1.61 -17.60 -6.40
N PRO A 65 -0.92 -17.82 -5.24
CA PRO A 65 -1.55 -18.43 -4.07
C PRO A 65 -2.77 -17.70 -3.53
N MET A 66 -2.80 -16.37 -3.72
CA MET A 66 -3.93 -15.53 -3.30
C MET A 66 -4.75 -15.11 -4.51
N ASP A 67 -6.06 -14.94 -4.32
CA ASP A 67 -6.99 -14.57 -5.39
C ASP A 67 -7.15 -13.06 -5.51
N HIS A 68 -7.55 -12.39 -4.44
CA HIS A 68 -7.81 -10.94 -4.46
C HIS A 68 -7.78 -10.34 -3.07
N PHE A 69 -7.80 -9.00 -3.03
CA PHE A 69 -8.14 -8.26 -1.82
C PHE A 69 -8.92 -7.00 -2.19
N MET A 70 -9.65 -6.47 -1.20
CA MET A 70 -10.37 -5.20 -1.35
C MET A 70 -9.84 -4.18 -0.37
N LEU A 71 -9.64 -2.96 -0.83
CA LEU A 71 -9.19 -1.87 0.00
C LEU A 71 -10.15 -0.68 -0.08
N ARG A 72 -10.22 0.07 1.01
CA ARG A 72 -11.03 1.31 1.11
C ARG A 72 -10.13 2.45 1.53
N VAL A 73 -10.29 3.59 0.85
CA VAL A 73 -9.63 4.83 1.26
C VAL A 73 -10.43 5.41 2.42
N GLU A 74 -9.77 5.57 3.58
CA GLU A 74 -10.42 6.06 4.79
C GLU A 74 -10.16 7.54 5.05
N GLU A 75 -8.94 7.99 4.75
CA GLU A 75 -8.54 9.39 4.90
C GLU A 75 -7.62 9.75 3.73
N LEU A 76 -7.77 10.97 3.22
CA LEU A 76 -6.97 11.44 2.09
C LEU A 76 -6.75 12.94 2.22
N ASP A 77 -5.49 13.36 2.25
CA ASP A 77 -5.09 14.76 2.27
C ASP A 77 -4.01 14.96 1.22
N GLU A 78 -4.43 15.18 -0.02
CA GLU A 78 -3.52 15.31 -1.15
C GLU A 78 -2.50 16.45 -1.00
N PRO A 79 -2.91 17.66 -0.55
CA PRO A 79 -1.93 18.74 -0.35
C PRO A 79 -0.80 18.40 0.62
N ASN A 80 -1.04 17.53 1.58
CA ASN A 80 -0.05 17.12 2.57
C ASN A 80 0.53 15.73 2.29
N PHE A 81 0.21 15.14 1.14
CA PHE A 81 0.71 13.82 0.72
C PHE A 81 0.47 12.73 1.76
N TYR A 82 -0.75 12.73 2.29
CA TYR A 82 -1.19 11.81 3.35
C TYR A 82 -2.36 10.96 2.88
N CYS A 83 -2.33 9.67 3.25
CA CYS A 83 -3.43 8.76 2.98
C CYS A 83 -3.50 7.68 4.05
N LYS A 84 -4.74 7.35 4.46
CA LYS A 84 -5.03 6.16 5.25
C LYS A 84 -5.95 5.28 4.45
N TYR A 85 -5.56 4.02 4.23
CA TYR A 85 -6.41 3.04 3.56
C TYR A 85 -6.41 1.72 4.31
N CYS A 86 -7.44 0.93 4.10
CA CYS A 86 -7.68 -0.30 4.84
C CYS A 86 -7.97 -1.44 3.88
N ILE A 87 -7.24 -2.55 4.05
CA ILE A 87 -7.60 -3.82 3.41
C ILE A 87 -8.57 -4.51 4.36
N PHE A 88 -9.81 -4.72 3.92
CA PHE A 88 -10.89 -5.22 4.77
C PHE A 88 -11.45 -6.56 4.32
N GLU A 89 -11.04 -7.06 3.16
CA GLU A 89 -11.49 -8.33 2.61
C GLU A 89 -10.40 -8.91 1.71
N GLY A 90 -10.32 -10.23 1.67
CA GLY A 90 -9.45 -10.94 0.75
C GLY A 90 -8.48 -11.89 1.40
N ASP A 91 -7.81 -12.68 0.57
CA ASP A 91 -6.92 -13.76 1.00
C ASP A 91 -5.71 -13.27 1.79
N VAL A 92 -5.31 -12.00 1.58
CA VAL A 92 -4.18 -11.41 2.30
C VAL A 92 -4.43 -11.31 3.80
N LEU A 93 -5.70 -11.33 4.22
CA LEU A 93 -6.09 -11.31 5.63
C LEU A 93 -5.92 -12.67 6.29
N LYS A 94 -5.67 -13.71 5.49
CA LYS A 94 -5.60 -15.09 5.98
C LYS A 94 -6.91 -15.42 6.71
N ASP A 95 -6.85 -16.35 7.65
CA ASP A 95 -8.03 -16.72 8.44
C ASP A 95 -8.04 -16.10 9.83
N TYR A 96 -7.03 -15.26 10.14
CA TYR A 96 -6.86 -14.68 11.48
C TYR A 96 -6.91 -13.15 11.54
N LEU A 97 -6.83 -12.44 10.39
CA LEU A 97 -6.90 -10.98 10.38
C LEU A 97 -8.29 -10.49 10.02
N GLU A 98 -8.73 -9.47 10.74
CA GLU A 98 -9.98 -8.76 10.44
C GLU A 98 -9.76 -7.69 9.38
N LYS A 99 -8.65 -6.96 9.49
CA LYS A 99 -8.27 -5.90 8.55
C LYS A 99 -6.81 -5.52 8.73
N ILE A 100 -6.27 -4.82 7.73
CA ILE A 100 -4.93 -4.21 7.79
C ILE A 100 -5.09 -2.74 7.43
N GLU A 101 -4.67 -1.84 8.32
CA GLU A 101 -4.72 -0.40 8.08
C GLU A 101 -3.33 0.12 7.74
N TYR A 102 -3.25 0.93 6.67
CA TYR A 102 -2.02 1.57 6.23
C TYR A 102 -2.18 3.07 6.37
N ILE A 103 -1.23 3.70 7.06
CA ILE A 103 -1.16 5.15 7.21
C ILE A 103 0.15 5.58 6.60
N VAL A 104 0.09 6.37 5.52
CA VAL A 104 1.28 6.79 4.79
C VAL A 104 1.32 8.30 4.64
N LYS A 105 2.51 8.86 4.79
CA LYS A 105 2.77 10.28 4.57
C LYS A 105 4.13 10.43 3.90
N TYR A 106 4.16 11.25 2.86
CA TYR A 106 5.40 11.59 2.17
C TYR A 106 5.74 13.03 2.49
N GLU A 107 6.75 13.21 3.32
CA GLU A 107 7.20 14.53 3.76
C GLU A 107 8.25 15.08 2.80
N ALA A 108 8.00 16.27 2.27
CA ALA A 108 8.96 16.93 1.39
C ALA A 108 10.16 17.42 2.20
N VAL A 109 11.37 17.08 1.73
CA VAL A 109 12.64 17.53 2.32
C VAL A 109 13.46 18.09 1.16
N GLY A 110 13.23 19.38 0.83
CA GLY A 110 13.75 19.97 -0.39
C GLY A 110 13.15 19.28 -1.61
N ASP A 111 13.98 18.80 -2.51
CA ASP A 111 13.56 18.04 -3.69
C ASP A 111 13.43 16.55 -3.41
N GLU A 112 13.74 16.12 -2.19
CA GLU A 112 13.70 14.73 -1.77
C GLU A 112 12.50 14.49 -0.87
N CYS A 113 12.38 13.27 -0.36
CA CYS A 113 11.23 12.87 0.41
C CYS A 113 11.64 11.99 1.59
N LYS A 114 10.94 12.16 2.71
CA LYS A 114 10.96 11.22 3.82
C LYS A 114 9.60 10.53 3.88
N ALA A 115 9.58 9.24 3.57
CA ALA A 115 8.37 8.45 3.61
C ALA A 115 8.14 7.92 5.03
N HIS A 116 6.91 8.07 5.53
CA HIS A 116 6.48 7.54 6.81
C HIS A 116 5.36 6.53 6.56
N VAL A 117 5.55 5.31 7.04
CA VAL A 117 4.54 4.25 6.91
C VAL A 117 4.26 3.66 8.28
N THR A 118 2.99 3.59 8.63
CA THR A 118 2.53 2.87 9.82
C THR A 118 1.46 1.87 9.40
N VAL A 119 1.60 0.63 9.83
CA VAL A 119 0.67 -0.44 9.48
C VAL A 119 0.14 -1.07 10.76
N HIS A 120 -1.20 -1.17 10.86
CA HIS A 120 -1.86 -1.83 11.97
C HIS A 120 -2.51 -3.12 11.47
N TYR A 121 -2.06 -4.25 12.01
CA TYR A 121 -2.63 -5.55 11.72
C TYR A 121 -3.62 -5.87 12.84
N HIS A 122 -4.90 -5.98 12.49
CA HIS A 122 -5.98 -6.23 13.44
C HIS A 122 -6.39 -7.70 13.39
N PRO A 123 -6.09 -8.50 14.42
CA PRO A 123 -6.54 -9.90 14.46
C PRO A 123 -8.02 -9.98 14.76
N LYS A 124 -8.66 -11.04 14.29
CA LYS A 124 -10.04 -11.39 14.66
C LYS A 124 -10.09 -11.71 16.16
N PRO A 125 -11.25 -11.51 16.81
CA PRO A 125 -11.41 -11.92 18.22
C PRO A 125 -10.99 -13.38 18.44
N GLY A 126 -10.14 -13.60 19.45
CA GLY A 126 -9.63 -14.94 19.78
C GLY A 126 -8.46 -15.40 18.90
N HIS A 127 -8.00 -14.57 17.96
CA HIS A 127 -6.86 -14.88 17.10
C HIS A 127 -5.67 -13.98 17.43
N SER A 128 -4.48 -14.41 16.99
CA SER A 128 -3.24 -13.67 17.16
C SER A 128 -2.62 -13.40 15.80
N VAL A 129 -1.83 -12.32 15.70
CA VAL A 129 -1.09 -11.98 14.49
C VAL A 129 0.12 -12.91 14.38
N ASN A 130 0.33 -13.46 13.19
CA ASN A 130 1.50 -14.28 12.89
C ASN A 130 2.67 -13.36 12.52
N GLU A 131 3.63 -13.19 13.43
CA GLU A 131 4.74 -12.27 13.25
C GLU A 131 5.65 -12.62 12.06
N GLU A 132 5.82 -13.90 11.75
CA GLU A 132 6.62 -14.31 10.59
C GLU A 132 5.98 -13.89 9.28
N GLU A 133 4.66 -14.06 9.16
CA GLU A 133 3.92 -13.65 7.96
C GLU A 133 3.92 -12.12 7.82
N VAL A 134 3.83 -11.40 8.93
CA VAL A 134 3.93 -9.93 8.93
C VAL A 134 5.29 -9.48 8.44
N LYS A 135 6.37 -10.11 8.92
CA LYS A 135 7.73 -9.76 8.47
C LYS A 135 7.91 -9.97 6.96
N ILE A 136 7.34 -11.05 6.42
CA ILE A 136 7.38 -11.32 4.99
C ILE A 136 6.63 -10.22 4.22
N ALA A 137 5.46 -9.81 4.72
CA ALA A 137 4.68 -8.73 4.11
C ALA A 137 5.42 -7.39 4.16
N GLU A 138 6.10 -7.10 5.27
CA GLU A 138 6.91 -5.89 5.42
C GLU A 138 8.07 -5.86 4.41
N GLU A 139 8.75 -6.98 4.22
CA GLU A 139 9.85 -7.09 3.25
C GLU A 139 9.34 -6.90 1.83
N LYS A 140 8.19 -7.48 1.49
CA LYS A 140 7.58 -7.30 0.17
C LYS A 140 7.18 -5.85 -0.08
N GLY A 141 6.66 -5.17 0.94
CA GLY A 141 6.33 -3.75 0.86
C GLY A 141 7.55 -2.89 0.60
N LYS A 142 8.66 -3.21 1.27
CA LYS A 142 9.91 -2.53 1.09
C LYS A 142 10.49 -2.74 -0.31
N GLU A 143 10.45 -3.98 -0.81
CA GLU A 143 10.87 -4.29 -2.18
C GLU A 143 10.05 -3.51 -3.20
N MET A 144 8.75 -3.40 -2.99
CA MET A 144 7.87 -2.65 -3.87
C MET A 144 8.20 -1.15 -3.84
N PHE A 145 8.45 -0.58 -2.66
CA PHE A 145 8.86 0.81 -2.53
C PHE A 145 10.14 1.07 -3.31
N LEU A 146 11.15 0.20 -3.18
CA LEU A 146 12.41 0.33 -3.90
C LEU A 146 12.23 0.21 -5.40
N ALA A 147 11.35 -0.67 -5.85
CA ALA A 147 11.04 -0.83 -7.27
C ALA A 147 10.36 0.43 -7.84
N VAL A 148 9.42 1.02 -7.10
CA VAL A 148 8.75 2.26 -7.50
C VAL A 148 9.76 3.41 -7.54
N GLU A 149 10.61 3.51 -6.53
CA GLU A 149 11.66 4.53 -6.48
C GLU A 149 12.58 4.45 -7.69
N ALA A 150 13.08 3.26 -7.99
CA ALA A 150 13.97 3.05 -9.14
C ALA A 150 13.26 3.41 -10.46
N TYR A 151 12.02 3.02 -10.60
CA TYR A 151 11.22 3.34 -11.78
C TYR A 151 11.07 4.86 -11.96
N LEU A 152 10.77 5.58 -10.90
CA LEU A 152 10.60 7.04 -10.96
C LEU A 152 11.92 7.76 -11.22
N LEU A 153 13.02 7.25 -10.68
CA LEU A 153 14.35 7.83 -10.93
C LEU A 153 14.79 7.64 -12.39
N GLU A 154 14.44 6.50 -12.99
CA GLU A 154 14.73 6.20 -14.39
C GLU A 154 13.80 6.95 -15.37
N ASN A 155 12.65 7.39 -14.90
CA ASN A 155 11.62 8.04 -15.72
C ASN A 155 11.19 9.35 -15.08
N PRO A 156 12.04 10.41 -15.16
CA PRO A 156 11.79 11.65 -14.44
C PRO A 156 10.52 12.41 -14.85
N ASP A 157 9.94 12.10 -16.01
CA ASP A 157 8.71 12.75 -16.48
C ASP A 157 7.43 12.09 -15.95
N ILE A 158 7.53 10.87 -15.43
CA ILE A 158 6.38 10.14 -14.92
C ILE A 158 5.93 10.77 -13.60
N TYR A 159 4.66 11.16 -13.54
CA TYR A 159 4.05 11.84 -12.37
C TYR A 159 4.77 13.13 -11.96
N ALA A 160 5.39 13.79 -12.89
CA ALA A 160 6.11 15.04 -12.66
C ALA A 160 5.18 16.18 -12.22
#